data_d7c3b3e7adb91607ae31edd516b7e1c4
#
_entry.id   d7c3b3e7adb91607ae31edd516b7e1c4
#
_cell.length_a   1.000
_cell.length_b   1.000
_cell.length_c   1.000
_cell.angle_alpha   90.00
_cell.angle_beta   90.00
_cell.angle_gamma   90.00
#
_symmetry.space_group_name_H-M   'P 1'
#
loop_
_entity.id
_entity.type
_entity.pdbx_description
1 polymer ?
#
loop_
_entity_poly.entity_id
_entity_poly.type
_entity_poly.pdbx_seq_one_letter_code
_entity_poly.pdbx_strand_id
1 'polypeptide(L)'
;MCIRDRTLGDWAPHTKDPDVLLEYVRNALGRTISARLATDEADGTRRIRALAIAPELEAELTAGIERSGAGIQIALAPDRIETIARGARDALPKLLDLGYLPVVVASPAVRLGLVRILESHRIEASVVGFNEIDRSIDLESVGLISCDQPTAAERRA
;
A
#
# COMPACT_ATOMS: atom_id res chain seq x y z
N MET A 1 28.51 2.62 3.93
CA MET A 1 27.34 3.05 4.75
C MET A 1 26.06 2.69 3.99
N CYS A 2 25.15 1.97 4.62
CA CYS A 2 23.89 1.55 4.01
C CYS A 2 22.97 2.76 3.73
N ILE A 3 22.16 2.73 2.66
CA ILE A 3 21.19 3.79 2.33
C ILE A 3 20.28 4.09 3.53
N ARG A 4 19.77 3.02 4.17
CA ARG A 4 18.94 3.12 5.38
C ARG A 4 19.64 3.89 6.50
N ASP A 5 20.88 3.54 6.80
CA ASP A 5 21.63 4.14 7.92
C ASP A 5 21.92 5.61 7.63
N ARG A 6 22.23 5.97 6.39
CA ARG A 6 22.42 7.35 5.96
C ARG A 6 21.12 8.14 6.12
N THR A 7 20.01 7.63 5.60
CA THR A 7 18.71 8.32 5.69
C THR A 7 18.29 8.52 7.15
N LEU A 8 18.49 7.52 8.01
CA LEU A 8 18.21 7.65 9.44
C LEU A 8 19.11 8.70 10.09
N GLY A 9 20.40 8.73 9.74
CA GLY A 9 21.35 9.75 10.24
C GLY A 9 20.95 11.16 9.86
N ASP A 10 20.45 11.35 8.62
CA ASP A 10 20.04 12.65 8.12
C ASP A 10 18.73 13.15 8.75
N TRP A 11 17.77 12.26 9.01
CA TRP A 11 16.43 12.64 9.44
C TRP A 11 16.14 12.46 10.93
N ALA A 12 16.84 11.57 11.64
CA ALA A 12 16.66 11.38 13.09
C ALA A 12 16.89 12.63 13.95
N PRO A 13 17.74 13.62 13.57
CA PRO A 13 17.81 14.88 14.25
C PRO A 13 16.55 15.74 14.13
N HIS A 14 15.79 15.59 13.03
CA HIS A 14 14.64 16.43 12.71
C HIS A 14 13.30 15.86 13.18
N THR A 15 13.22 14.55 13.34
CA THR A 15 12.01 13.88 13.84
C THR A 15 12.35 12.65 14.67
N LYS A 16 11.55 12.41 15.71
CA LYS A 16 11.62 11.19 16.54
C LYS A 16 10.47 10.24 16.29
N ASP A 17 9.55 10.61 15.40
CA ASP A 17 8.44 9.75 15.00
C ASP A 17 8.97 8.60 14.13
N PRO A 18 8.86 7.34 14.60
CA PRO A 18 9.36 6.18 13.87
C PRO A 18 8.61 5.94 12.55
N ASP A 19 7.33 6.30 12.47
CA ASP A 19 6.53 6.16 11.27
C ASP A 19 7.02 7.11 10.18
N VAL A 20 7.35 8.36 10.55
CA VAL A 20 7.93 9.35 9.64
C VAL A 20 9.32 8.92 9.17
N LEU A 21 10.17 8.46 10.09
CA LEU A 21 11.49 7.94 9.74
C LEU A 21 11.41 6.74 8.79
N LEU A 22 10.46 5.84 9.01
CA LEU A 22 10.22 4.70 8.13
C LEU A 22 9.86 5.15 6.71
N GLU A 23 9.00 6.16 6.58
CA GLU A 23 8.62 6.70 5.25
C GLU A 23 9.83 7.30 4.52
N TYR A 24 10.71 8.03 5.20
CA TYR A 24 11.93 8.55 4.58
C TYR A 24 12.87 7.42 4.13
N VAL A 25 13.05 6.39 4.95
CA VAL A 25 13.88 5.22 4.59
C VAL A 25 13.27 4.48 3.39
N ARG A 26 11.96 4.27 3.38
CA ARG A 26 11.28 3.60 2.28
C ARG A 26 11.39 4.40 0.99
N ASN A 27 11.22 5.71 1.05
CA ASN A 27 11.37 6.58 -0.11
C ASN A 27 12.80 6.52 -0.69
N ALA A 28 13.80 6.53 0.18
CA ALA A 28 15.21 6.36 -0.23
C ALA A 28 15.49 4.96 -0.83
N LEU A 29 14.74 3.94 -0.43
CA LEU A 29 14.82 2.57 -0.93
C LEU A 29 13.84 2.27 -2.08
N GLY A 30 13.08 3.25 -2.57
CA GLY A 30 12.00 3.07 -3.55
C GLY A 30 12.45 2.28 -4.77
N ARG A 31 13.64 2.59 -5.34
CA ARG A 31 14.22 1.83 -6.45
C ARG A 31 14.44 0.34 -6.11
N THR A 32 14.87 0.03 -4.90
CA THR A 32 15.09 -1.36 -4.47
C THR A 32 13.77 -2.08 -4.21
N ILE A 33 12.80 -1.37 -3.63
CA ILE A 33 11.46 -1.89 -3.36
C ILE A 33 10.75 -2.22 -4.68
N SER A 34 10.68 -1.24 -5.58
CA SER A 34 10.01 -1.41 -6.87
C SER A 34 10.69 -2.47 -7.74
N ALA A 35 12.03 -2.55 -7.72
CA ALA A 35 12.78 -3.57 -8.45
C ALA A 35 12.46 -5.00 -7.99
N ARG A 36 12.12 -5.20 -6.71
CA ARG A 36 11.74 -6.53 -6.17
C ARG A 36 10.31 -6.92 -6.51
N LEU A 37 9.44 -5.96 -6.76
CA LEU A 37 8.03 -6.18 -7.06
C LEU A 37 7.75 -6.25 -8.55
N ALA A 38 8.67 -5.74 -9.38
CA ALA A 38 8.51 -5.71 -10.81
C ALA A 38 8.78 -7.08 -11.44
N THR A 39 8.00 -7.41 -12.45
CA THR A 39 8.18 -8.57 -13.34
C THR A 39 8.83 -8.09 -14.63
N ASP A 40 9.80 -8.87 -15.14
CA ASP A 40 10.40 -8.63 -16.44
C ASP A 40 9.46 -9.16 -17.53
N GLU A 41 9.13 -8.32 -18.49
CA GLU A 41 8.23 -8.64 -19.61
C GLU A 41 9.03 -9.11 -20.84
N ALA A 42 8.35 -9.80 -21.75
CA ALA A 42 8.97 -10.32 -22.97
C ALA A 42 9.49 -9.22 -23.93
N ASP A 43 8.96 -8.01 -23.79
CA ASP A 43 9.38 -6.82 -24.57
C ASP A 43 10.59 -6.09 -23.94
N GLY A 44 11.13 -6.61 -22.84
CA GLY A 44 12.26 -6.02 -22.11
C GLY A 44 11.85 -4.90 -21.16
N THR A 45 10.57 -4.60 -21.00
CA THR A 45 10.08 -3.65 -19.99
C THR A 45 9.94 -4.33 -18.62
N ARG A 46 9.92 -3.54 -17.57
CA ARG A 46 9.64 -4.01 -16.22
C ARG A 46 8.32 -3.43 -15.75
N ARG A 47 7.48 -4.29 -15.16
CA ARG A 47 6.14 -3.88 -14.78
C ARG A 47 5.75 -4.38 -13.38
N ILE A 48 5.09 -3.50 -12.62
CA ILE A 48 4.41 -3.87 -11.38
C ILE A 48 2.92 -3.96 -11.68
N ARG A 49 2.34 -5.13 -11.41
CA ARG A 49 0.89 -5.31 -11.45
C ARG A 49 0.35 -5.25 -10.03
N ALA A 50 -0.58 -4.33 -9.81
CA ALA A 50 -1.08 -4.04 -8.48
C ALA A 50 -2.58 -3.77 -8.48
N LEU A 51 -3.20 -3.88 -7.30
CA LEU A 51 -4.51 -3.30 -7.05
C LEU A 51 -4.34 -1.84 -6.66
N ALA A 52 -5.15 -0.98 -7.22
CA ALA A 52 -5.28 0.40 -6.77
C ALA A 52 -6.39 0.50 -5.71
N ILE A 53 -6.40 1.61 -4.98
CA ILE A 53 -7.48 1.93 -4.05
C ILE A 53 -8.49 2.80 -4.79
N ALA A 54 -9.79 2.51 -4.62
CA ALA A 54 -10.83 3.34 -5.16
C ALA A 54 -10.74 4.77 -4.59
N PRO A 55 -10.95 5.82 -5.39
CA PRO A 55 -10.77 7.21 -4.95
C PRO A 55 -11.61 7.57 -3.72
N GLU A 56 -12.82 7.05 -3.62
CA GLU A 56 -13.72 7.25 -2.48
C GLU A 56 -13.14 6.65 -1.20
N LEU A 57 -12.58 5.45 -1.30
CA LEU A 57 -11.92 4.79 -0.18
C LEU A 57 -10.62 5.49 0.21
N GLU A 58 -9.87 5.99 -0.77
CA GLU A 58 -8.64 6.75 -0.49
C GLU A 58 -8.94 8.07 0.22
N ALA A 59 -10.01 8.77 -0.17
CA ALA A 59 -10.47 9.97 0.51
C ALA A 59 -10.91 9.69 1.96
N GLU A 60 -11.66 8.61 2.17
CA GLU A 60 -12.08 8.16 3.52
C GLU A 60 -10.88 7.81 4.41
N LEU A 61 -9.91 7.04 3.89
CA LEU A 61 -8.69 6.70 4.61
C LEU A 61 -7.87 7.95 4.94
N THR A 62 -7.76 8.89 3.99
CA THR A 62 -7.05 10.15 4.20
C THR A 62 -7.68 10.96 5.33
N ALA A 63 -9.01 11.02 5.39
CA ALA A 63 -9.73 11.73 6.45
C ALA A 63 -9.68 11.00 7.80
N GLY A 64 -9.60 9.67 7.79
CA GLY A 64 -9.59 8.82 8.99
C GLY A 64 -8.20 8.52 9.54
N ILE A 65 -7.13 8.95 8.90
CA ILE A 65 -5.76 8.77 9.40
C ILE A 65 -5.28 10.03 10.08
N GLU A 66 -5.12 9.95 11.40
CA GLU A 66 -4.59 11.02 12.23
C GLU A 66 -3.11 10.79 12.51
N ARG A 67 -2.30 11.84 12.34
CA ARG A 67 -0.87 11.84 12.69
C ARG A 67 -0.67 12.61 13.98
N SER A 68 -0.06 11.96 14.96
CA SER A 68 0.34 12.57 16.22
C SER A 68 1.84 12.35 16.45
N GLY A 69 2.41 13.01 17.46
CA GLY A 69 3.81 12.75 17.85
C GLY A 69 4.07 11.32 18.34
N ALA A 70 3.01 10.53 18.56
CA ALA A 70 3.07 9.11 18.94
C ALA A 70 2.93 8.16 17.72
N GLY A 71 2.83 8.70 16.50
CA GLY A 71 2.67 7.92 15.27
C GLY A 71 1.29 8.11 14.63
N ILE A 72 0.96 7.18 13.73
CA ILE A 72 -0.32 7.16 13.01
C ILE A 72 -1.39 6.45 13.82
N GLN A 73 -2.56 7.08 13.91
CA GLN A 73 -3.80 6.49 14.45
C GLN A 73 -4.86 6.40 13.36
N ILE A 74 -5.67 5.34 13.41
CA ILE A 74 -6.77 5.13 12.48
C ILE A 74 -8.06 5.46 13.21
N ALA A 75 -8.62 6.63 12.92
CA ALA A 75 -9.87 7.14 13.50
C ALA A 75 -11.09 6.75 12.65
N LEU A 76 -11.15 5.50 12.21
CA LEU A 76 -12.30 4.93 11.51
C LEU A 76 -13.09 4.01 12.43
N ALA A 77 -14.39 3.91 12.18
CA ALA A 77 -15.25 2.97 12.91
C ALA A 77 -14.81 1.52 12.64
N PRO A 78 -14.89 0.62 13.63
CA PRO A 78 -14.43 -0.76 13.46
C PRO A 78 -15.10 -1.53 12.31
N ASP A 79 -16.38 -1.28 12.06
CA ASP A 79 -17.14 -1.86 10.95
C ASP A 79 -16.62 -1.39 9.58
N ARG A 80 -16.15 -0.14 9.51
CA ARG A 80 -15.50 0.37 8.28
C ARG A 80 -14.15 -0.27 8.06
N ILE A 81 -13.35 -0.42 9.10
CA ILE A 81 -12.05 -1.12 9.04
C ILE A 81 -12.24 -2.55 8.54
N GLU A 82 -13.23 -3.27 9.10
CA GLU A 82 -13.58 -4.64 8.65
C GLU A 82 -14.03 -4.67 7.19
N THR A 83 -14.80 -3.68 6.75
CA THR A 83 -15.26 -3.57 5.35
C THR A 83 -14.09 -3.34 4.39
N ILE A 84 -13.12 -2.49 4.76
CA ILE A 84 -11.91 -2.24 3.99
C ILE A 84 -11.07 -3.52 3.90
N ALA A 85 -10.86 -4.20 5.01
CA ALA A 85 -10.12 -5.46 5.06
C ALA A 85 -10.79 -6.54 4.19
N ARG A 86 -12.13 -6.63 4.23
CA ARG A 86 -12.89 -7.55 3.39
C ARG A 86 -12.72 -7.21 1.91
N GLY A 87 -12.84 -5.95 1.51
CA GLY A 87 -12.62 -5.51 0.14
C GLY A 87 -11.22 -5.90 -0.39
N ALA A 88 -10.20 -5.76 0.44
CA ALA A 88 -8.85 -6.21 0.10
C ALA A 88 -8.76 -7.73 -0.01
N ARG A 89 -9.36 -8.48 0.93
CA ARG A 89 -9.39 -9.95 0.92
C ARG A 89 -10.09 -10.52 -0.31
N ASP A 90 -11.12 -9.84 -0.82
CA ASP A 90 -11.88 -10.26 -2.00
C ASP A 90 -11.16 -9.87 -3.32
N ALA A 91 -10.36 -8.82 -3.30
CA ALA A 91 -9.67 -8.32 -4.48
C ALA A 91 -8.30 -8.97 -4.72
N LEU A 92 -7.52 -9.24 -3.67
CA LEU A 92 -6.15 -9.77 -3.77
C LEU A 92 -6.03 -11.12 -4.48
N PRO A 93 -6.96 -12.08 -4.33
CA PRO A 93 -6.89 -13.35 -5.07
C PRO A 93 -6.81 -13.18 -6.58
N LYS A 94 -7.37 -12.12 -7.14
CA LYS A 94 -7.28 -11.84 -8.59
C LYS A 94 -5.84 -11.71 -9.09
N LEU A 95 -4.94 -11.10 -8.28
CA LEU A 95 -3.52 -11.02 -8.62
C LEU A 95 -2.86 -12.39 -8.51
N LEU A 96 -3.16 -13.13 -7.44
CA LEU A 96 -2.59 -14.45 -7.19
C LEU A 96 -3.01 -15.45 -8.26
N ASP A 97 -4.27 -15.45 -8.68
CA ASP A 97 -4.81 -16.31 -9.74
C ASP A 97 -4.14 -16.04 -11.10
N LEU A 98 -3.69 -14.81 -11.32
CA LEU A 98 -2.90 -14.42 -12.49
C LEU A 98 -1.40 -14.71 -12.34
N GLY A 99 -0.96 -15.25 -11.19
CA GLY A 99 0.44 -15.56 -10.92
C GLY A 99 1.29 -14.36 -10.50
N TYR A 100 0.67 -13.24 -10.10
CA TYR A 100 1.37 -12.04 -9.66
C TYR A 100 1.49 -11.94 -8.15
N LEU A 101 2.41 -11.12 -7.68
CA LEU A 101 2.56 -10.81 -6.27
C LEU A 101 1.35 -10.00 -5.76
N PRO A 102 0.92 -10.20 -4.50
CA PRO A 102 -0.17 -9.43 -3.89
C PRO A 102 0.33 -8.02 -3.56
N VAL A 103 0.26 -7.12 -4.52
CA VAL A 103 0.70 -5.73 -4.40
C VAL A 103 -0.50 -4.79 -4.43
N VAL A 104 -0.52 -3.85 -3.49
CA VAL A 104 -1.50 -2.75 -3.44
C VAL A 104 -0.74 -1.44 -3.57
N VAL A 105 -1.23 -0.56 -4.43
CA VAL A 105 -0.66 0.77 -4.61
C VAL A 105 -1.58 1.80 -3.96
N ALA A 106 -0.97 2.71 -3.18
CA ALA A 106 -1.67 3.75 -2.44
C ALA A 106 -0.91 5.07 -2.50
N SER A 107 -1.56 6.18 -2.16
CA SER A 107 -0.83 7.42 -1.90
C SER A 107 0.02 7.32 -0.62
N PRO A 108 1.11 8.10 -0.53
CA PRO A 108 1.94 8.13 0.68
C PRO A 108 1.15 8.47 1.95
N ALA A 109 0.07 9.24 1.80
CA ALA A 109 -0.76 9.68 2.93
C ALA A 109 -1.48 8.50 3.62
N VAL A 110 -1.98 7.54 2.83
CA VAL A 110 -2.77 6.42 3.36
C VAL A 110 -2.01 5.10 3.47
N ARG A 111 -0.84 5.00 2.82
CA ARG A 111 -0.07 3.75 2.74
C ARG A 111 0.10 3.05 4.08
N LEU A 112 0.62 3.76 5.08
CA LEU A 112 0.92 3.15 6.38
C LEU A 112 -0.34 2.77 7.15
N GLY A 113 -1.40 3.59 7.06
CA GLY A 113 -2.70 3.26 7.65
C GLY A 113 -3.29 1.99 7.03
N LEU A 114 -3.20 1.86 5.71
CA LEU A 114 -3.65 0.65 5.02
C LEU A 114 -2.83 -0.57 5.42
N VAL A 115 -1.49 -0.46 5.52
CA VAL A 115 -0.64 -1.55 6.04
C VAL A 115 -1.14 -2.04 7.39
N ARG A 116 -1.40 -1.14 8.34
CA ARG A 116 -1.89 -1.50 9.68
C ARG A 116 -3.25 -2.18 9.65
N ILE A 117 -4.16 -1.74 8.78
CA ILE A 117 -5.47 -2.40 8.60
C ILE A 117 -5.26 -3.82 8.08
N LEU A 118 -4.47 -4.02 7.03
CA LEU A 118 -4.23 -5.34 6.46
C LEU A 118 -3.54 -6.29 7.45
N GLU A 119 -2.51 -5.83 8.15
CA GLU A 119 -1.79 -6.61 9.16
C GLU A 119 -2.70 -7.02 10.33
N SER A 120 -3.54 -6.11 10.83
CA SER A 120 -4.49 -6.41 11.92
C SER A 120 -5.50 -7.49 11.53
N HIS A 121 -5.80 -7.63 10.24
CA HIS A 121 -6.70 -8.63 9.69
C HIS A 121 -5.96 -9.83 9.07
N ARG A 122 -4.64 -9.93 9.27
CA ARG A 122 -3.78 -11.01 8.75
C ARG A 122 -3.86 -11.18 7.24
N ILE A 123 -3.96 -10.07 6.53
CA ILE A 123 -3.96 -10.03 5.07
C ILE A 123 -2.55 -9.73 4.61
N GLU A 124 -1.92 -10.70 3.95
CA GLU A 124 -0.56 -10.56 3.43
C GLU A 124 -0.59 -9.87 2.07
N ALA A 125 -0.13 -8.62 2.04
CA ALA A 125 0.05 -7.87 0.81
C ALA A 125 1.17 -6.83 0.96
N SER A 126 1.86 -6.56 -0.13
CA SER A 126 2.85 -5.47 -0.19
C SER A 126 2.16 -4.17 -0.55
N VAL A 127 2.07 -3.24 0.39
CA VAL A 127 1.52 -1.90 0.11
C VAL A 127 2.65 -0.94 -0.24
N VAL A 128 2.58 -0.36 -1.43
CA VAL A 128 3.61 0.53 -2.00
C VAL A 128 3.03 1.91 -2.23
N GLY A 129 3.80 2.94 -1.92
CA GLY A 129 3.45 4.31 -2.28
C GLY A 129 3.76 4.60 -3.75
N PHE A 130 2.97 5.43 -4.42
CA PHE A 130 3.31 5.90 -5.78
C PHE A 130 4.70 6.54 -5.86
N ASN A 131 5.14 7.19 -4.78
CA ASN A 131 6.45 7.82 -4.67
C ASN A 131 7.62 6.81 -4.54
N GLU A 132 7.33 5.55 -4.24
CA GLU A 132 8.33 4.49 -4.10
C GLU A 132 8.60 3.76 -5.42
N ILE A 133 7.77 3.97 -6.44
CA ILE A 133 7.90 3.30 -7.74
C ILE A 133 8.92 4.03 -8.60
N ASP A 134 9.95 3.30 -9.05
CA ASP A 134 10.97 3.85 -9.94
C ASP A 134 10.35 4.18 -11.31
N ARG A 135 10.77 5.30 -11.88
CA ARG A 135 10.25 5.82 -13.17
C ARG A 135 10.53 4.89 -14.37
N SER A 136 11.46 3.97 -14.23
CA SER A 136 11.78 2.97 -15.25
C SER A 136 10.88 1.74 -15.19
N ILE A 137 9.94 1.68 -14.25
CA ILE A 137 9.04 0.56 -14.03
C ILE A 137 7.61 1.02 -14.31
N ASP A 138 6.94 0.33 -15.23
CA ASP A 138 5.54 0.58 -15.53
C ASP A 138 4.64 0.08 -14.40
N LEU A 139 3.63 0.85 -14.06
CA LEU A 139 2.59 0.44 -13.12
C LEU A 139 1.31 0.10 -13.87
N GLU A 140 0.84 -1.13 -13.71
CA GLU A 140 -0.42 -1.61 -14.27
C GLU A 140 -1.41 -1.92 -13.15
N SER A 141 -2.55 -1.22 -13.15
CA SER A 141 -3.66 -1.53 -12.24
C SER A 141 -4.48 -2.70 -12.78
N VAL A 142 -4.51 -3.80 -12.05
CA VAL A 142 -5.28 -5.01 -12.40
C VAL A 142 -6.70 -4.95 -11.84
N GLY A 143 -6.95 -4.08 -10.89
CA GLY A 143 -8.25 -3.90 -10.27
C GLY A 143 -8.24 -2.87 -9.15
N LEU A 144 -9.39 -2.69 -8.53
CA LEU A 144 -9.59 -1.74 -7.44
C LEU A 144 -10.02 -2.44 -6.15
N ILE A 145 -9.50 -1.96 -5.04
CA ILE A 145 -10.06 -2.23 -3.72
C ILE A 145 -11.11 -1.14 -3.46
N SER A 146 -12.37 -1.54 -3.33
CA SER A 146 -13.48 -0.66 -2.99
C SER A 146 -14.32 -1.26 -1.87
N CYS A 147 -14.99 -0.41 -1.11
CA CYS A 147 -15.89 -0.82 -0.03
C CYS A 147 -17.33 -1.07 -0.52
N ASP A 148 -17.64 -0.70 -1.76
CA ASP A 148 -19.00 -0.79 -2.33
C ASP A 148 -19.18 -1.99 -3.27
N GLN A 149 -18.22 -2.94 -3.29
CA GLN A 149 -18.44 -4.14 -4.09
C GLN A 149 -19.51 -5.03 -3.41
N PRO A 150 -20.59 -5.37 -4.11
CA PRO A 150 -21.54 -6.35 -3.62
C PRO A 150 -20.79 -7.66 -3.33
N THR A 151 -21.08 -8.26 -2.21
CA THR A 151 -20.47 -9.53 -1.80
C THR A 151 -20.69 -10.60 -2.90
N ALA A 152 -19.80 -11.59 -2.96
CA ALA A 152 -19.95 -12.72 -3.90
C ALA A 152 -21.32 -13.43 -3.75
N ALA A 153 -21.99 -13.28 -2.59
CA ALA A 153 -23.33 -13.76 -2.33
C ALA A 153 -24.41 -12.92 -3.07
N GLU A 154 -24.23 -11.61 -3.14
CA GLU A 154 -25.17 -10.69 -3.81
C GLU A 154 -25.06 -10.75 -5.34
N ARG A 155 -23.93 -11.22 -5.88
CA ARG A 155 -23.75 -11.47 -7.33
C ARG A 155 -24.40 -12.76 -7.83
N ARG A 156 -24.87 -13.64 -6.93
CA ARG A 156 -25.52 -14.91 -7.26
C ARG A 156 -27.05 -14.87 -7.07
N ALA A 157 -27.56 -13.79 -6.60
CA ALA A 157 -28.98 -13.50 -6.53
C ALA A 157 -29.41 -12.68 -7.75
#